data_51221c5f8cd20965b176d703850e0588
#
_entry.id   51221c5f8cd20965b176d703850e0588
#
_cell.length_a   1.000
_cell.length_b   1.000
_cell.length_c   1.000
_cell.angle_alpha   90.00
_cell.angle_beta   90.00
_cell.angle_gamma   90.00
#
_symmetry.space_group_name_H-M   'P 1'
#
loop_
_entity.id
_entity.type
_entity.pdbx_description
1 polymer ?
#
loop_
_entity_poly.entity_id
_entity_poly.type
_entity_poly.pdbx_seq_one_letter_code
_entity_poly.pdbx_strand_id
1 'polypeptide(L)'
;MQLDIFLFPIALFIHHAIIANMIDILLCNDDGIHAPGIYELHQSLQPIASIDLIAPDAERSAAGHAITLTDPLKVMPIEKNDQPFGLAVSGTPADCIKLSLCHLRKINPPDLVVSGINLGSNTGISVLYSGTVSAASEAVILGIPGIAISLCTYHNPHWETAAH
;
A
#
# COMPACT_ATOMS: atom_id res chain seq x y z
N MET A 1 -1.49 4.12 -22.10
CA MET A 1 -1.75 3.46 -20.80
C MET A 1 -2.10 4.57 -19.82
N GLN A 2 -3.25 4.49 -19.19
CA GLN A 2 -3.71 5.49 -18.22
C GLN A 2 -3.43 4.98 -16.82
N LEU A 3 -2.82 5.83 -15.99
CA LEU A 3 -2.52 5.56 -14.59
C LEU A 3 -3.49 6.40 -13.73
N ASP A 4 -4.23 5.76 -12.84
CA ASP A 4 -5.04 6.44 -11.84
C ASP A 4 -4.22 6.61 -10.57
N ILE A 5 -3.92 7.87 -10.21
CA ILE A 5 -3.20 8.23 -8.99
C ILE A 5 -4.12 9.07 -8.12
N PHE A 6 -4.44 8.58 -6.93
CA PHE A 6 -5.20 9.32 -5.95
C PHE A 6 -4.24 9.90 -4.90
N LEU A 7 -4.11 11.22 -4.90
CA LEU A 7 -3.28 11.99 -3.98
C LEU A 7 -4.15 12.55 -2.86
N PHE A 8 -4.02 12.00 -1.69
CA PHE A 8 -4.54 12.62 -0.47
C PHE A 8 -3.52 13.65 0.07
N PRO A 9 -3.90 14.68 0.82
CA PRO A 9 -3.11 15.92 1.00
C PRO A 9 -1.63 15.67 1.35
N ILE A 10 -0.78 15.76 0.34
CA ILE A 10 0.69 15.58 0.43
C ILE A 10 1.41 16.94 0.52
N ALA A 11 0.72 18.04 0.21
CA ALA A 11 1.33 19.32 -0.12
C ALA A 11 2.19 19.96 0.98
N LEU A 12 2.17 19.49 2.23
CA LEU A 12 2.86 20.15 3.33
C LEU A 12 4.16 19.46 3.80
N PHE A 13 4.42 18.22 3.38
CA PHE A 13 5.51 17.41 3.95
C PHE A 13 6.77 17.26 3.08
N ILE A 14 6.68 17.48 1.77
CA ILE A 14 7.82 17.26 0.86
C ILE A 14 8.98 18.26 1.10
N HIS A 15 8.74 19.39 1.75
CA HIS A 15 9.77 20.44 1.91
C HIS A 15 10.80 20.18 3.01
N HIS A 16 10.59 19.24 3.91
CA HIS A 16 11.49 19.00 5.06
C HIS A 16 12.39 17.76 4.94
N ALA A 17 12.15 16.88 3.97
CA ALA A 17 12.83 15.57 3.87
C ALA A 17 14.05 15.52 2.94
N ILE A 18 14.47 16.64 2.34
CA ILE A 18 15.49 16.63 1.26
C ILE A 18 16.94 16.60 1.79
N ILE A 19 17.18 16.71 3.09
CA ILE A 19 18.55 16.71 3.62
C ILE A 19 18.68 15.69 4.76
N ALA A 20 19.14 14.49 4.44
CA ALA A 20 19.82 13.50 5.30
C ALA A 20 19.13 12.20 5.70
N ASN A 21 17.84 11.93 5.43
CA ASN A 21 17.25 10.58 5.66
C ASN A 21 16.40 10.17 4.47
N MET A 22 16.54 8.89 4.04
CA MET A 22 15.63 8.29 3.07
C MET A 22 14.20 8.37 3.64
N ILE A 23 13.24 8.75 2.81
CA ILE A 23 11.82 8.75 3.17
C ILE A 23 11.40 7.33 3.60
N ASP A 24 10.62 7.22 4.66
CA ASP A 24 10.15 5.94 5.20
C ASP A 24 8.74 5.65 4.66
N ILE A 25 8.61 4.61 3.84
CA ILE A 25 7.38 4.26 3.14
C ILE A 25 6.84 2.93 3.65
N LEU A 26 5.55 2.91 3.96
CA LEU A 26 4.80 1.68 4.19
C LEU A 26 4.02 1.32 2.91
N LEU A 27 4.33 0.15 2.32
CA LEU A 27 3.60 -0.39 1.16
C LEU A 27 2.45 -1.30 1.60
N CYS A 28 1.34 -1.22 0.86
CA CYS A 28 0.19 -2.12 0.96
C CYS A 28 -0.43 -2.34 -0.43
N ASN A 29 -1.37 -3.27 -0.54
CA ASN A 29 -2.24 -3.47 -1.71
C ASN A 29 -3.50 -4.27 -1.31
N ASP A 30 -4.38 -4.57 -2.26
CA ASP A 30 -5.52 -5.48 -2.10
C ASP A 30 -5.40 -6.77 -2.93
N ASP A 31 -4.47 -6.82 -3.89
CA ASP A 31 -4.18 -8.02 -4.68
C ASP A 31 -3.42 -9.10 -3.87
N GLY A 32 -2.94 -8.76 -2.67
CA GLY A 32 -2.18 -9.63 -1.76
C GLY A 32 -0.67 -9.49 -1.87
N ILE A 33 0.02 -9.94 -0.81
CA ILE A 33 1.48 -9.74 -0.64
C ILE A 33 2.33 -10.37 -1.75
N HIS A 34 1.81 -11.39 -2.42
CA HIS A 34 2.50 -12.10 -3.50
C HIS A 34 2.21 -11.56 -4.90
N ALA A 35 1.37 -10.52 -5.01
CA ALA A 35 0.99 -9.94 -6.29
C ALA A 35 2.18 -9.27 -6.99
N PRO A 36 2.24 -9.33 -8.35
CA PRO A 36 3.34 -8.71 -9.09
C PRO A 36 3.38 -7.19 -8.93
N GLY A 37 2.23 -6.52 -8.82
CA GLY A 37 2.16 -5.06 -8.73
C GLY A 37 2.87 -4.48 -7.50
N ILE A 38 2.70 -5.08 -6.32
CA ILE A 38 3.37 -4.62 -5.10
C ILE A 38 4.88 -4.92 -5.13
N TYR A 39 5.27 -6.01 -5.79
CA TYR A 39 6.68 -6.35 -5.97
C TYR A 39 7.40 -5.34 -6.86
N GLU A 40 6.83 -4.99 -8.00
CA GLU A 40 7.41 -3.99 -8.90
C GLU A 40 7.50 -2.61 -8.24
N LEU A 41 6.45 -2.23 -7.50
CA LEU A 41 6.44 -0.98 -6.75
C LEU A 41 7.55 -0.97 -5.68
N HIS A 42 7.72 -2.06 -4.94
CA HIS A 42 8.80 -2.23 -3.97
C HIS A 42 10.17 -2.05 -4.62
N GLN A 43 10.42 -2.74 -5.75
CA GLN A 43 11.71 -2.65 -6.46
C GLN A 43 12.01 -1.23 -6.95
N SER A 44 11.00 -0.52 -7.45
CA SER A 44 11.18 0.84 -7.97
C SER A 44 11.41 1.88 -6.88
N LEU A 45 10.85 1.69 -5.70
CA LEU A 45 10.99 2.63 -4.58
C LEU A 45 12.23 2.34 -3.72
N GLN A 46 12.73 1.11 -3.69
CA GLN A 46 13.87 0.69 -2.86
C GLN A 46 15.13 1.56 -3.02
N PRO A 47 15.49 2.09 -4.21
CA PRO A 47 16.65 2.96 -4.37
C PRO A 47 16.52 4.34 -3.71
N ILE A 48 15.28 4.80 -3.41
CA ILE A 48 15.00 6.16 -2.96
C ILE A 48 14.32 6.25 -1.59
N ALA A 49 13.88 5.11 -1.03
CA ALA A 49 13.12 5.05 0.21
C ALA A 49 13.53 3.86 1.08
N SER A 50 13.34 4.00 2.40
CA SER A 50 13.24 2.87 3.32
C SER A 50 11.85 2.30 3.21
N ILE A 51 11.70 0.97 3.02
CA ILE A 51 10.41 0.37 2.74
C ILE A 51 10.09 -0.71 3.75
N ASP A 52 8.97 -0.56 4.43
CA ASP A 52 8.26 -1.66 5.08
C ASP A 52 7.05 -2.05 4.23
N LEU A 53 6.69 -3.34 4.24
CA LEU A 53 5.60 -3.87 3.46
C LEU A 53 4.66 -4.67 4.35
N ILE A 54 3.36 -4.35 4.29
CA ILE A 54 2.30 -5.08 4.96
C ILE A 54 1.10 -5.19 4.02
N ALA A 55 0.65 -6.39 3.73
CA ALA A 55 -0.44 -6.60 2.78
C ALA A 55 -1.29 -7.83 3.16
N PRO A 56 -2.50 -7.96 2.63
CA PRO A 56 -3.30 -9.16 2.80
C PRO A 56 -2.56 -10.43 2.37
N ASP A 57 -2.80 -11.55 3.06
CA ASP A 57 -2.25 -12.86 2.73
C ASP A 57 -2.80 -13.44 1.41
N ALA A 58 -3.94 -12.94 0.95
CA ALA A 58 -4.59 -13.28 -0.30
C ALA A 58 -5.32 -12.07 -0.87
N GLU A 59 -5.72 -12.13 -2.12
CA GLU A 59 -6.52 -11.09 -2.79
C GLU A 59 -7.80 -10.77 -2.00
N ARG A 60 -8.09 -9.46 -1.83
CA ARG A 60 -9.25 -8.89 -1.13
C ARG A 60 -10.01 -7.90 -2.00
N SER A 61 -10.20 -8.25 -3.27
CA SER A 61 -10.92 -7.40 -4.23
C SER A 61 -12.34 -7.08 -3.77
N ALA A 62 -12.79 -5.86 -4.08
CA ALA A 62 -14.12 -5.34 -3.75
C ALA A 62 -14.49 -5.37 -2.25
N ALA A 63 -13.52 -5.47 -1.35
CA ALA A 63 -13.76 -5.39 0.09
C ALA A 63 -14.14 -3.97 0.55
N GLY A 64 -13.95 -2.96 -0.28
CA GLY A 64 -14.15 -1.57 0.09
C GLY A 64 -13.30 -1.18 1.30
N HIS A 65 -13.79 -0.28 2.13
CA HIS A 65 -13.13 0.13 3.38
C HIS A 65 -13.63 -0.70 4.58
N ALA A 66 -13.60 -2.05 4.43
CA ALA A 66 -14.04 -2.95 5.49
C ALA A 66 -12.94 -3.15 6.54
N ILE A 67 -13.34 -3.29 7.81
CA ILE A 67 -12.49 -3.61 8.97
C ILE A 67 -12.96 -4.92 9.59
N THR A 68 -12.03 -5.80 9.93
CA THR A 68 -12.31 -7.06 10.62
C THR A 68 -12.52 -6.80 12.11
N LEU A 69 -13.71 -7.11 12.63
CA LEU A 69 -14.08 -6.85 14.02
C LEU A 69 -14.18 -8.11 14.88
N THR A 70 -14.44 -9.26 14.30
CA THR A 70 -14.83 -10.49 15.00
C THR A 70 -13.73 -11.53 15.06
N ASP A 71 -12.86 -11.54 14.08
CA ASP A 71 -11.82 -12.55 13.95
C ASP A 71 -10.43 -11.99 14.27
N PRO A 72 -9.57 -12.75 14.97
CA PRO A 72 -8.19 -12.32 15.22
C PRO A 72 -7.40 -12.25 13.90
N LEU A 73 -6.71 -11.14 13.70
CA LEU A 73 -5.80 -10.99 12.57
C LEU A 73 -4.53 -11.83 12.80
N LYS A 74 -4.21 -12.68 11.84
CA LYS A 74 -2.96 -13.44 11.81
C LYS A 74 -1.93 -12.64 11.01
N VAL A 75 -0.72 -12.58 11.53
CA VAL A 75 0.41 -11.89 10.88
C VAL A 75 1.52 -12.91 10.65
N MET A 76 2.02 -12.99 9.44
CA MET A 76 3.08 -13.92 9.05
C MET A 76 4.19 -13.15 8.34
N PRO A 77 5.46 -13.28 8.78
CA PRO A 77 6.58 -12.74 8.02
C PRO A 77 6.73 -13.50 6.69
N ILE A 78 7.00 -12.75 5.64
CA ILE A 78 7.25 -13.29 4.30
C ILE A 78 8.68 -12.99 3.91
N GLU A 79 9.36 -13.99 3.39
CA GLU A 79 10.68 -13.89 2.80
C GLU A 79 10.60 -14.05 1.28
N LYS A 80 11.46 -13.36 0.56
CA LYS A 80 11.64 -13.49 -0.88
C LYS A 80 13.13 -13.49 -1.20
N ASN A 81 13.60 -14.51 -1.93
CA ASN A 81 15.03 -14.71 -2.23
C ASN A 81 15.90 -14.73 -0.95
N ASP A 82 15.45 -15.44 0.08
CA ASP A 82 16.13 -15.58 1.38
C ASP A 82 16.35 -14.22 2.10
N GLN A 83 15.54 -13.22 1.79
CA GLN A 83 15.56 -11.92 2.46
C GLN A 83 14.17 -11.57 2.99
N PRO A 84 14.06 -10.87 4.13
CA PRO A 84 12.79 -10.33 4.60
C PRO A 84 12.12 -9.48 3.52
N PHE A 85 10.84 -9.76 3.24
CA PHE A 85 10.09 -9.01 2.22
C PHE A 85 8.95 -8.19 2.83
N GLY A 86 8.25 -8.71 3.81
CA GLY A 86 7.14 -7.99 4.44
C GLY A 86 6.31 -8.87 5.36
N LEU A 87 5.14 -8.36 5.73
CA LEU A 87 4.18 -9.03 6.61
C LEU A 87 2.87 -9.32 5.87
N ALA A 88 2.47 -10.59 5.82
CA ALA A 88 1.17 -11.02 5.34
C ALA A 88 0.15 -10.97 6.48
N VAL A 89 -1.04 -10.44 6.23
CA VAL A 89 -2.12 -10.32 7.22
C VAL A 89 -3.40 -10.99 6.70
N SER A 90 -4.09 -11.74 7.56
CA SER A 90 -5.35 -12.40 7.20
C SER A 90 -6.55 -11.45 7.10
N GLY A 91 -6.33 -10.14 7.07
CA GLY A 91 -7.33 -9.08 7.03
C GLY A 91 -7.46 -8.37 5.69
N THR A 92 -8.21 -7.27 5.72
CA THR A 92 -8.37 -6.34 4.60
C THR A 92 -7.14 -5.41 4.45
N PRO A 93 -7.01 -4.65 3.34
CA PRO A 93 -5.99 -3.62 3.23
C PRO A 93 -6.08 -2.55 4.33
N ALA A 94 -7.29 -2.14 4.71
CA ALA A 94 -7.49 -1.21 5.82
C ALA A 94 -7.05 -1.80 7.17
N ASP A 95 -7.29 -3.11 7.41
CA ASP A 95 -6.77 -3.81 8.59
C ASP A 95 -5.24 -3.81 8.63
N CYS A 96 -4.59 -4.02 7.48
CA CYS A 96 -3.13 -3.99 7.36
C CYS A 96 -2.57 -2.65 7.82
N ILE A 97 -3.12 -1.55 7.29
CA ILE A 97 -2.69 -0.20 7.64
C ILE A 97 -2.98 0.12 9.10
N LYS A 98 -4.19 -0.20 9.59
CA LYS A 98 -4.58 0.03 10.97
C LYS A 98 -3.69 -0.74 11.96
N LEU A 99 -3.42 -2.01 11.68
CA LEU A 99 -2.52 -2.84 12.46
C LEU A 99 -1.10 -2.25 12.50
N SER A 100 -0.58 -1.85 11.34
CA SER A 100 0.74 -1.22 11.26
C SER A 100 0.80 0.07 12.08
N LEU A 101 -0.05 1.04 11.79
CA LEU A 101 0.05 2.38 12.37
C LEU A 101 -0.35 2.44 13.84
N CYS A 102 -1.32 1.61 14.27
CA CYS A 102 -1.78 1.62 15.67
C CYS A 102 -0.98 0.73 16.60
N HIS A 103 -0.26 -0.27 16.08
CA HIS A 103 0.43 -1.28 16.89
C HIS A 103 1.90 -1.45 16.52
N LEU A 104 2.21 -1.90 15.30
CA LEU A 104 3.57 -2.29 14.91
C LEU A 104 4.52 -1.08 14.80
N ARG A 105 4.04 0.01 14.24
CA ARG A 105 4.78 1.25 13.98
C ARG A 105 4.26 2.47 14.74
N LYS A 106 3.57 2.25 15.84
CA LYS A 106 2.97 3.32 16.65
C LYS A 106 3.98 4.37 17.14
N ILE A 107 5.22 3.95 17.43
CA ILE A 107 6.27 4.83 17.95
C ILE A 107 7.03 5.52 16.81
N ASN A 108 7.24 4.81 15.71
CA ASN A 108 7.93 5.31 14.51
C ASN A 108 6.99 5.14 13.30
N PRO A 109 6.01 6.02 13.12
CA PRO A 109 5.12 5.96 11.97
C PRO A 109 5.90 6.25 10.68
N PRO A 110 5.48 5.69 9.53
CA PRO A 110 6.08 6.01 8.24
C PRO A 110 5.76 7.45 7.84
N ASP A 111 6.57 8.00 6.94
CA ASP A 111 6.31 9.32 6.35
C ASP A 111 5.17 9.28 5.32
N LEU A 112 4.98 8.13 4.69
CA LEU A 112 4.02 7.94 3.59
C LEU A 112 3.52 6.50 3.55
N VAL A 113 2.25 6.32 3.24
CA VAL A 113 1.68 5.02 2.84
C VAL A 113 1.44 5.03 1.34
N VAL A 114 1.92 4.01 0.64
CA VAL A 114 1.65 3.81 -0.79
C VAL A 114 0.94 2.47 -0.96
N SER A 115 -0.24 2.51 -1.60
CA SER A 115 -1.05 1.32 -1.86
C SER A 115 -1.12 1.03 -3.35
N GLY A 116 -0.77 -0.18 -3.75
CA GLY A 116 -0.78 -0.62 -5.15
C GLY A 116 0.45 -1.48 -5.50
N ILE A 117 0.73 -1.67 -6.78
CA ILE A 117 -0.03 -1.19 -7.95
C ILE A 117 -1.18 -2.17 -8.18
N ASN A 118 -2.41 -1.67 -8.18
CA ASN A 118 -3.60 -2.48 -8.45
C ASN A 118 -3.70 -2.85 -9.93
N LEU A 119 -4.10 -4.07 -10.23
CA LEU A 119 -4.45 -4.51 -11.59
C LEU A 119 -5.92 -4.15 -11.87
N GLY A 120 -6.14 -3.18 -12.72
CA GLY A 120 -7.46 -2.63 -13.03
C GLY A 120 -7.65 -1.22 -12.48
N SER A 121 -8.53 -0.46 -13.15
CA SER A 121 -8.79 0.94 -12.78
C SER A 121 -9.68 1.07 -11.54
N ASN A 122 -9.39 2.08 -10.73
CA ASN A 122 -10.22 2.53 -9.62
C ASN A 122 -10.74 3.93 -9.92
N THR A 123 -11.71 4.05 -10.86
CA THR A 123 -12.27 5.34 -11.32
C THR A 123 -13.73 5.53 -10.92
N GLY A 124 -14.16 6.77 -10.82
CA GLY A 124 -15.55 7.11 -10.51
C GLY A 124 -16.02 6.44 -9.22
N ILE A 125 -17.16 5.75 -9.27
CA ILE A 125 -17.76 5.10 -8.10
C ILE A 125 -16.94 3.89 -7.60
N SER A 126 -16.12 3.27 -8.46
CA SER A 126 -15.28 2.12 -8.08
C SER A 126 -14.27 2.46 -6.97
N VAL A 127 -13.90 3.73 -6.85
CA VAL A 127 -13.07 4.25 -5.75
C VAL A 127 -13.61 3.85 -4.37
N LEU A 128 -14.93 3.87 -4.20
CA LEU A 128 -15.59 3.56 -2.92
C LEU A 128 -15.52 2.06 -2.54
N TYR A 129 -15.31 1.21 -3.52
CA TYR A 129 -15.23 -0.25 -3.33
C TYR A 129 -13.81 -0.79 -3.39
N SER A 130 -12.82 0.07 -3.70
CA SER A 130 -11.43 -0.30 -3.88
C SER A 130 -10.72 -0.55 -2.56
N GLY A 131 -10.12 -1.73 -2.42
CA GLY A 131 -9.23 -2.04 -1.31
C GLY A 131 -7.92 -1.23 -1.38
N THR A 132 -7.39 -1.00 -2.59
CA THR A 132 -6.21 -0.14 -2.81
C THR A 132 -6.44 1.27 -2.29
N VAL A 133 -7.58 1.88 -2.64
CA VAL A 133 -7.93 3.23 -2.15
C VAL A 133 -8.22 3.23 -0.66
N SER A 134 -8.81 2.16 -0.13
CA SER A 134 -9.13 2.05 1.30
C SER A 134 -7.87 2.06 2.17
N ALA A 135 -6.80 1.37 1.76
CA ALA A 135 -5.52 1.41 2.47
C ALA A 135 -4.94 2.83 2.55
N ALA A 136 -4.89 3.54 1.42
CA ALA A 136 -4.40 4.92 1.39
C ALA A 136 -5.29 5.86 2.23
N SER A 137 -6.63 5.70 2.17
CA SER A 137 -7.54 6.51 2.97
C SER A 137 -7.49 6.19 4.47
N GLU A 138 -7.31 4.91 4.86
CA GLU A 138 -7.10 4.57 6.28
C GLU A 138 -5.83 5.22 6.84
N ALA A 139 -4.75 5.28 6.05
CA ALA A 139 -3.55 6.02 6.44
C ALA A 139 -3.85 7.49 6.72
N VAL A 140 -4.59 8.15 5.82
CA VAL A 140 -4.98 9.57 5.99
C VAL A 140 -5.88 9.78 7.21
N ILE A 141 -6.82 8.88 7.47
CA ILE A 141 -7.67 8.90 8.68
C ILE A 141 -6.80 8.83 9.94
N LEU A 142 -5.70 8.07 9.90
CA LEU A 142 -4.75 7.91 11.00
C LEU A 142 -3.63 8.97 11.02
N GLY A 143 -3.69 9.98 10.13
CA GLY A 143 -2.80 11.14 10.11
C GLY A 143 -1.53 10.99 9.29
N ILE A 144 -1.40 9.93 8.49
CA ILE A 144 -0.26 9.69 7.60
C ILE A 144 -0.68 9.96 6.15
N PRO A 145 0.12 10.69 5.34
CA PRO A 145 -0.15 10.85 3.91
C PRO A 145 -0.29 9.50 3.20
N GLY A 146 -1.23 9.41 2.24
CA GLY A 146 -1.50 8.19 1.49
C GLY A 146 -1.59 8.41 -0.01
N ILE A 147 -1.05 7.47 -0.79
CA ILE A 147 -1.16 7.40 -2.25
C ILE A 147 -1.74 6.04 -2.63
N ALA A 148 -2.71 6.03 -3.54
CA ALA A 148 -3.22 4.81 -4.17
C ALA A 148 -2.89 4.82 -5.66
N ILE A 149 -2.32 3.72 -6.17
CA ILE A 149 -1.88 3.58 -7.56
C ILE A 149 -2.61 2.41 -8.21
N SER A 150 -3.24 2.67 -9.36
CA SER A 150 -3.98 1.67 -10.13
C SER A 150 -3.59 1.71 -11.60
N LEU A 151 -3.33 0.56 -12.18
CA LEU A 151 -3.01 0.40 -13.60
C LEU A 151 -4.30 0.13 -14.38
N CYS A 152 -4.69 1.07 -15.27
CA CYS A 152 -5.94 0.99 -16.04
C CYS A 152 -5.87 -0.07 -17.16
N THR A 153 -5.59 -1.32 -16.80
CA THR A 153 -5.64 -2.47 -17.70
C THR A 153 -5.89 -3.75 -16.91
N TYR A 154 -6.48 -4.74 -17.55
CA TYR A 154 -6.64 -6.10 -17.04
C TYR A 154 -5.82 -7.12 -17.84
N HIS A 155 -5.18 -6.69 -18.93
CA HIS A 155 -4.44 -7.55 -19.82
C HIS A 155 -3.07 -6.97 -20.14
N ASN A 156 -2.03 -7.82 -20.16
CA ASN A 156 -0.66 -7.46 -20.47
C ASN A 156 -0.18 -6.20 -19.68
N PRO A 157 -0.17 -6.24 -18.35
CA PRO A 157 0.24 -5.10 -17.54
C PRO A 157 1.72 -4.80 -17.75
N HIS A 158 2.03 -3.53 -17.97
CA HIS A 158 3.40 -3.02 -17.99
C HIS A 158 3.73 -2.41 -16.63
N TRP A 159 4.02 -3.27 -15.66
CA TRP A 159 4.28 -2.90 -14.28
C TRP A 159 5.43 -1.90 -14.13
N GLU A 160 6.55 -2.13 -14.83
CA GLU A 160 7.72 -1.24 -14.81
C GLU A 160 7.35 0.21 -15.16
N THR A 161 6.51 0.40 -16.21
CA THR A 161 6.08 1.75 -16.59
C THR A 161 5.14 2.39 -15.55
N ALA A 162 4.40 1.59 -14.80
CA ALA A 162 3.47 2.09 -13.79
C ALA A 162 4.18 2.40 -12.45
N ALA A 163 5.35 1.81 -12.23
CA ALA A 163 6.16 2.00 -11.01
C ALA A 163 7.18 3.15 -11.12
N HIS A 164 7.42 3.67 -12.33
CA HIS A 164 8.27 4.84 -12.63
C HIS A 164 7.45 6.12 -12.79
#